data_0ea2ed50475ae8e778d11c9958325f1b
#
_entry.id   0ea2ed50475ae8e778d11c9958325f1b
#
_cell.length_a   1.000
_cell.length_b   1.000
_cell.length_c   1.000
_cell.angle_alpha   90.00
_cell.angle_beta   90.00
_cell.angle_gamma   90.00
#
_symmetry.space_group_name_H-M   'P 1'
#
loop_
_entity.id
_entity.type
_entity.pdbx_description
1 polymer ?
#
loop_
_entity_poly.entity_id
_entity_poly.type
_entity_poly.pdbx_seq_one_letter_code
_entity_poly.pdbx_strand_id
1 'polypeptide(L)'
;MTSQRHSDDALLDAARDCVVEVGVRRTTLTDIAKRAGVSRMTLYRRFPDVRTLVRALMTREFTALLARIEDPGGTARERLVGRAIAGIRLLAADPLMRRVLDLDAELMLPYLVQRLGSTQRLIEAFLLGEVEAGHADGSIRPGDPHAQARLVLLTTQSMVLSVRPATTDLDFDALLAELATFLNAALS
;
A
#
# COMPACT_ATOMS: atom_id res chain seq x y z
N MET A 1 -13.08 21.98 12.09
CA MET A 1 -12.11 20.97 11.59
C MET A 1 -12.46 20.35 10.21
N THR A 2 -13.71 20.41 9.77
CA THR A 2 -14.19 19.82 8.49
C THR A 2 -13.66 20.55 7.23
N SER A 3 -13.60 21.88 7.23
CA SER A 3 -13.17 22.70 6.09
C SER A 3 -11.68 22.49 5.72
N GLN A 4 -10.84 22.19 6.70
CA GLN A 4 -9.39 22.02 6.52
C GLN A 4 -9.07 20.63 5.92
N ARG A 5 -9.85 19.60 6.27
CA ARG A 5 -9.76 18.25 5.66
C ARG A 5 -10.15 18.29 4.18
N HIS A 6 -11.25 18.94 3.82
CA HIS A 6 -11.65 19.09 2.42
C HIS A 6 -10.60 19.83 1.56
N SER A 7 -9.87 20.79 2.16
CA SER A 7 -8.77 21.46 1.46
C SER A 7 -7.58 20.53 1.21
N ASP A 8 -7.24 19.66 2.17
CA ASP A 8 -6.11 18.72 2.02
C ASP A 8 -6.45 17.61 1.01
N ASP A 9 -7.66 17.09 1.05
CA ASP A 9 -8.10 16.06 0.09
C ASP A 9 -8.05 16.58 -1.34
N ALA A 10 -8.52 17.82 -1.60
CA ALA A 10 -8.43 18.44 -2.94
C ALA A 10 -6.97 18.61 -3.41
N LEU A 11 -6.04 18.93 -2.50
CA LEU A 11 -4.62 19.02 -2.84
C LEU A 11 -4.03 17.65 -3.17
N LEU A 12 -4.42 16.62 -2.43
CA LEU A 12 -3.97 15.24 -2.67
C LEU A 12 -4.59 14.65 -3.94
N ASP A 13 -5.83 15.01 -4.28
CA ASP A 13 -6.46 14.62 -5.54
C ASP A 13 -5.73 15.22 -6.74
N ALA A 14 -5.46 16.54 -6.69
CA ALA A 14 -4.65 17.20 -7.72
C ALA A 14 -3.23 16.60 -7.85
N ALA A 15 -2.63 16.23 -6.72
CA ALA A 15 -1.33 15.56 -6.72
C ALA A 15 -1.40 14.16 -7.35
N ARG A 16 -2.45 13.40 -7.03
CA ARG A 16 -2.69 12.07 -7.62
C ARG A 16 -2.77 12.17 -9.13
N ASP A 17 -3.56 13.10 -9.64
CA ASP A 17 -3.70 13.31 -11.07
C ASP A 17 -2.38 13.69 -11.74
N CYS A 18 -1.61 14.62 -11.15
CA CYS A 18 -0.28 14.97 -11.65
C CYS A 18 0.66 13.77 -11.69
N VAL A 19 0.73 12.98 -10.62
CA VAL A 19 1.60 11.80 -10.56
C VAL A 19 1.19 10.73 -11.56
N VAL A 20 -0.10 10.47 -11.72
CA VAL A 20 -0.61 9.51 -12.72
C VAL A 20 -0.28 9.99 -14.15
N GLU A 21 -0.35 11.29 -14.40
CA GLU A 21 -0.09 11.86 -15.74
C GLU A 21 1.40 11.82 -16.10
N VAL A 22 2.28 12.32 -15.23
CA VAL A 22 3.69 12.57 -15.58
C VAL A 22 4.71 11.85 -14.71
N GLY A 23 4.31 11.13 -13.67
CA GLY A 23 5.19 10.51 -12.66
C GLY A 23 5.61 11.48 -11.55
N VAL A 24 6.20 10.93 -10.47
CA VAL A 24 6.59 11.70 -9.28
C VAL A 24 7.71 12.69 -9.61
N ARG A 25 8.74 12.26 -10.34
CA ARG A 25 9.91 13.10 -10.66
C ARG A 25 9.57 14.36 -11.45
N ARG A 26 8.57 14.28 -12.32
CA ARG A 26 8.14 15.40 -13.17
C ARG A 26 7.04 16.24 -12.54
N THR A 27 6.45 15.79 -11.44
CA THR A 27 5.42 16.52 -10.70
C THR A 27 6.05 17.64 -9.88
N THR A 28 5.51 18.86 -9.99
CA THR A 28 5.95 20.01 -9.20
C THR A 28 4.84 20.53 -8.29
N LEU A 29 5.19 21.15 -7.16
CA LEU A 29 4.22 21.81 -6.30
C LEU A 29 3.45 22.93 -7.05
N THR A 30 4.07 23.55 -8.05
CA THR A 30 3.44 24.56 -8.89
C THR A 30 2.30 23.98 -9.73
N ASP A 31 2.53 22.82 -10.36
CA ASP A 31 1.52 22.16 -11.18
C ASP A 31 0.34 21.68 -10.34
N ILE A 32 0.65 21.12 -9.15
CA ILE A 32 -0.36 20.69 -8.19
C ILE A 32 -1.20 21.89 -7.71
N ALA A 33 -0.57 23.02 -7.33
CA ALA A 33 -1.28 24.22 -6.89
C ALA A 33 -2.21 24.76 -8.00
N LYS A 34 -1.71 24.80 -9.25
CA LYS A 34 -2.50 25.21 -10.41
C LYS A 34 -3.70 24.30 -10.63
N ARG A 35 -3.51 22.97 -10.57
CA ARG A 35 -4.57 21.99 -10.75
C ARG A 35 -5.61 22.03 -9.63
N ALA A 36 -5.16 22.23 -8.38
CA ALA A 36 -6.02 22.35 -7.20
C ALA A 36 -6.73 23.73 -7.10
N GLY A 37 -6.41 24.68 -7.95
CA GLY A 37 -6.99 26.04 -7.92
C GLY A 37 -6.57 26.86 -6.68
N VAL A 38 -5.40 26.57 -6.09
CA VAL A 38 -4.90 27.28 -4.91
C VAL A 38 -3.63 28.08 -5.21
N SER A 39 -3.31 29.05 -4.34
CA SER A 39 -2.04 29.78 -4.45
C SER A 39 -0.86 28.85 -4.10
N ARG A 40 0.31 29.10 -4.73
CA ARG A 40 1.56 28.40 -4.39
C ARG A 40 1.87 28.51 -2.89
N MET A 41 1.68 29.69 -2.30
CA MET A 41 1.93 29.93 -0.88
C MET A 41 1.05 29.06 0.01
N THR A 42 -0.22 28.83 -0.38
CA THR A 42 -1.14 27.94 0.33
C THR A 42 -0.61 26.50 0.34
N LEU A 43 -0.12 26.02 -0.80
CA LEU A 43 0.43 24.67 -0.92
C LEU A 43 1.76 24.52 -0.17
N TYR A 44 2.71 25.47 -0.33
CA TYR A 44 4.01 25.43 0.37
C TYR A 44 3.87 25.49 1.89
N ARG A 45 2.89 26.22 2.41
CA ARG A 45 2.59 26.22 3.86
C ARG A 45 2.16 24.86 4.37
N ARG A 46 1.54 24.06 3.51
CA ARG A 46 1.01 22.73 3.86
C ARG A 46 2.02 21.61 3.61
N PHE A 47 2.68 21.66 2.46
CA PHE A 47 3.67 20.70 2.02
C PHE A 47 4.94 21.42 1.59
N PRO A 48 6.03 21.34 2.38
CA PRO A 48 7.26 22.08 2.08
C PRO A 48 7.96 21.61 0.79
N ASP A 49 7.72 20.35 0.39
CA ASP A 49 8.27 19.74 -0.81
C ASP A 49 7.35 18.66 -1.41
N VAL A 50 7.63 18.30 -2.67
CA VAL A 50 6.88 17.27 -3.40
C VAL A 50 6.97 15.91 -2.69
N ARG A 51 8.12 15.58 -2.09
CA ARG A 51 8.31 14.29 -1.41
C ARG A 51 7.39 14.14 -0.20
N THR A 52 7.22 15.20 0.58
CA THR A 52 6.32 15.23 1.73
C THR A 52 4.86 15.08 1.28
N LEU A 53 4.49 15.77 0.20
CA LEU A 53 3.14 15.67 -0.37
C LEU A 53 2.88 14.27 -0.94
N VAL A 54 3.79 13.71 -1.73
CA VAL A 54 3.67 12.35 -2.27
C VAL A 54 3.58 11.30 -1.17
N ARG A 55 4.32 11.47 -0.07
CA ARG A 55 4.20 10.59 1.10
C ARG A 55 2.79 10.63 1.71
N ALA A 56 2.21 11.82 1.86
CA ALA A 56 0.84 11.99 2.36
C ALA A 56 -0.17 11.37 1.39
N LEU A 57 0.00 11.62 0.08
CA LEU A 57 -0.80 11.01 -0.98
C LEU A 57 -0.77 9.48 -0.89
N MET A 58 0.41 8.88 -0.89
CA MET A 58 0.55 7.42 -0.82
C MET A 58 -0.09 6.85 0.44
N THR A 59 0.07 7.51 1.59
CA THR A 59 -0.57 7.06 2.84
C THR A 59 -2.10 7.08 2.71
N ARG A 60 -2.68 8.16 2.15
CA ARG A 60 -4.13 8.26 1.91
C ARG A 60 -4.62 7.17 0.97
N GLU A 61 -3.99 7.01 -0.19
CA GLU A 61 -4.39 6.05 -1.21
C GLU A 61 -4.31 4.61 -0.69
N PHE A 62 -3.23 4.24 -0.01
CA PHE A 62 -3.10 2.92 0.60
C PHE A 62 -4.18 2.68 1.67
N THR A 63 -4.45 3.67 2.53
CA THR A 63 -5.52 3.54 3.54
C THR A 63 -6.88 3.34 2.89
N ALA A 64 -7.16 4.09 1.82
CA ALA A 64 -8.40 3.96 1.06
C ALA A 64 -8.52 2.59 0.36
N LEU A 65 -7.41 2.07 -0.19
CA LEU A 65 -7.39 0.73 -0.79
C LEU A 65 -7.61 -0.37 0.25
N LEU A 66 -6.94 -0.29 1.40
CA LEU A 66 -7.13 -1.26 2.49
C LEU A 66 -8.57 -1.26 3.02
N ALA A 67 -9.20 -0.09 3.10
CA ALA A 67 -10.60 0.03 3.54
C ALA A 67 -11.61 -0.62 2.56
N ARG A 68 -11.20 -0.93 1.33
CA ARG A 68 -12.01 -1.63 0.33
C ARG A 68 -11.92 -3.16 0.42
N ILE A 69 -10.99 -3.67 1.22
CA ILE A 69 -10.82 -5.11 1.40
C ILE A 69 -11.93 -5.59 2.33
N GLU A 70 -12.85 -6.35 1.78
CA GLU A 70 -13.93 -6.96 2.53
C GLU A 70 -13.42 -8.04 3.48
N ASP A 71 -14.16 -8.30 4.53
CA ASP A 71 -13.87 -9.42 5.42
C ASP A 71 -14.35 -10.72 4.75
N PRO A 72 -13.44 -11.65 4.40
CA PRO A 72 -13.84 -12.90 3.77
C PRO A 72 -14.53 -13.87 4.76
N GLY A 73 -14.55 -13.54 6.06
CA GLY A 73 -15.03 -14.44 7.12
C GLY A 73 -14.10 -15.61 7.40
N GLY A 74 -14.57 -16.55 8.23
CA GLY A 74 -13.80 -17.74 8.60
C GLY A 74 -12.85 -17.53 9.77
N THR A 75 -11.84 -18.39 9.91
CA THR A 75 -10.78 -18.30 10.91
C THR A 75 -9.89 -17.08 10.69
N ALA A 76 -9.15 -16.64 11.70
CA ALA A 76 -8.23 -15.50 11.56
C ALA A 76 -7.18 -15.75 10.47
N ARG A 77 -6.70 -16.99 10.30
CA ARG A 77 -5.78 -17.36 9.22
C ARG A 77 -6.42 -17.18 7.84
N GLU A 78 -7.63 -17.64 7.64
CA GLU A 78 -8.35 -17.49 6.37
C GLU A 78 -8.59 -16.03 6.03
N ARG A 79 -8.98 -15.21 7.02
CA ARG A 79 -9.14 -13.77 6.86
C ARG A 79 -7.81 -13.09 6.50
N LEU A 80 -6.72 -13.41 7.21
CA LEU A 80 -5.40 -12.84 6.94
C LEU A 80 -4.94 -13.15 5.51
N VAL A 81 -5.00 -14.42 5.11
CA VAL A 81 -4.57 -14.84 3.76
C VAL A 81 -5.47 -14.22 2.69
N GLY A 82 -6.78 -14.27 2.86
CA GLY A 82 -7.74 -13.68 1.92
C GLY A 82 -7.52 -12.18 1.72
N ARG A 83 -7.32 -11.44 2.81
CA ARG A 83 -7.03 -9.99 2.77
C ARG A 83 -5.67 -9.69 2.15
N ALA A 84 -4.65 -10.51 2.40
CA ALA A 84 -3.34 -10.36 1.76
C ALA A 84 -3.44 -10.50 0.23
N ILE A 85 -4.14 -11.52 -0.27
CA ILE A 85 -4.37 -11.75 -1.69
C ILE A 85 -5.21 -10.62 -2.30
N ALA A 86 -6.29 -10.21 -1.65
CA ALA A 86 -7.12 -9.09 -2.11
C ALA A 86 -6.31 -7.77 -2.17
N GLY A 87 -5.46 -7.52 -1.18
CA GLY A 87 -4.58 -6.36 -1.14
C GLY A 87 -3.60 -6.33 -2.30
N ILE A 88 -2.97 -7.47 -2.65
CA ILE A 88 -2.08 -7.57 -3.82
C ILE A 88 -2.86 -7.25 -5.10
N ARG A 89 -4.06 -7.82 -5.29
CA ARG A 89 -4.89 -7.54 -6.47
C ARG A 89 -5.24 -6.07 -6.60
N LEU A 90 -5.68 -5.43 -5.52
CA LEU A 90 -6.06 -4.02 -5.51
C LEU A 90 -4.85 -3.12 -5.84
N LEU A 91 -3.69 -3.38 -5.23
CA LEU A 91 -2.48 -2.61 -5.46
C LEU A 91 -1.93 -2.81 -6.87
N ALA A 92 -1.92 -4.04 -7.38
CA ALA A 92 -1.48 -4.34 -8.74
C ALA A 92 -2.40 -3.72 -9.81
N ALA A 93 -3.68 -3.54 -9.50
CA ALA A 93 -4.65 -2.90 -10.39
C ALA A 93 -4.66 -1.36 -10.28
N ASP A 94 -4.12 -0.78 -9.20
CA ASP A 94 -4.20 0.66 -8.96
C ASP A 94 -3.33 1.47 -9.96
N PRO A 95 -3.90 2.46 -10.66
CA PRO A 95 -3.17 3.23 -11.66
C PRO A 95 -2.02 4.06 -11.09
N LEU A 96 -2.16 4.59 -9.86
CA LEU A 96 -1.11 5.37 -9.20
C LEU A 96 0.08 4.47 -8.85
N MET A 97 -0.19 3.29 -8.26
CA MET A 97 0.84 2.31 -7.92
C MET A 97 1.59 1.86 -9.17
N ARG A 98 0.87 1.49 -10.24
CA ARG A 98 1.49 1.13 -11.52
C ARG A 98 2.39 2.24 -12.03
N ARG A 99 1.91 3.49 -12.01
CA ARG A 99 2.67 4.62 -12.51
C ARG A 99 3.96 4.86 -11.71
N VAL A 100 3.86 4.77 -10.38
CA VAL A 100 5.04 4.90 -9.51
C VAL A 100 6.06 3.78 -9.78
N LEU A 101 5.63 2.54 -9.93
CA LEU A 101 6.52 1.42 -10.22
C LEU A 101 7.12 1.49 -11.63
N ASP A 102 6.39 2.03 -12.60
CA ASP A 102 6.86 2.15 -13.98
C ASP A 102 7.89 3.25 -14.20
N LEU A 103 7.72 4.39 -13.53
CA LEU A 103 8.53 5.59 -13.79
C LEU A 103 9.50 5.95 -12.66
N ASP A 104 9.18 5.59 -11.45
CA ASP A 104 9.85 6.10 -10.26
C ASP A 104 10.12 4.98 -9.22
N ALA A 105 10.35 3.74 -9.68
CA ALA A 105 10.53 2.56 -8.81
C ALA A 105 11.61 2.73 -7.74
N GLU A 106 12.66 3.55 -8.02
CA GLU A 106 13.71 3.84 -7.05
C GLU A 106 13.21 4.61 -5.80
N LEU A 107 12.04 5.25 -5.85
CA LEU A 107 11.41 5.85 -4.67
C LEU A 107 11.00 4.80 -3.63
N MET A 108 10.87 3.54 -4.06
CA MET A 108 10.56 2.42 -3.16
C MET A 108 11.79 1.89 -2.43
N LEU A 109 13.01 2.10 -2.96
CA LEU A 109 14.24 1.55 -2.40
C LEU A 109 14.45 1.84 -0.90
N PRO A 110 14.24 3.07 -0.39
CA PRO A 110 14.40 3.32 1.05
C PRO A 110 13.48 2.46 1.93
N TYR A 111 12.29 2.12 1.43
CA TYR A 111 11.31 1.29 2.13
C TYR A 111 11.56 -0.21 2.00
N LEU A 112 12.41 -0.60 1.05
CA LEU A 112 12.84 -1.97 0.86
C LEU A 112 14.11 -2.29 1.65
N VAL A 113 15.07 -1.35 1.70
CA VAL A 113 16.43 -1.64 2.18
C VAL A 113 16.84 -0.88 3.45
N GLN A 114 16.12 0.18 3.84
CA GLN A 114 16.57 1.04 4.94
C GLN A 114 15.60 1.08 6.12
N ARG A 115 14.29 1.16 5.87
CA ARG A 115 13.29 1.34 6.92
C ARG A 115 11.88 1.03 6.45
N LEU A 116 11.00 0.66 7.37
CA LEU A 116 9.58 0.62 7.11
C LEU A 116 9.00 2.05 7.08
N GLY A 117 8.19 2.35 6.08
CA GLY A 117 7.40 3.58 5.98
C GLY A 117 6.15 3.56 6.87
N SER A 118 5.46 4.70 6.95
CA SER A 118 4.22 4.82 7.71
C SER A 118 3.13 3.83 7.25
N THR A 119 2.97 3.68 5.95
CA THR A 119 2.01 2.74 5.34
C THR A 119 2.34 1.29 5.69
N GLN A 120 3.62 0.88 5.59
CA GLN A 120 4.05 -0.46 5.94
C GLN A 120 3.81 -0.77 7.42
N ARG A 121 4.06 0.20 8.32
CA ARG A 121 3.78 0.06 9.77
C ARG A 121 2.28 -0.08 10.06
N LEU A 122 1.44 0.64 9.31
CA LEU A 122 -0.01 0.52 9.43
C LEU A 122 -0.48 -0.88 9.03
N ILE A 123 -0.01 -1.39 7.89
CA ILE A 123 -0.33 -2.74 7.42
C ILE A 123 0.21 -3.78 8.40
N GLU A 124 1.43 -3.63 8.90
CA GLU A 124 2.02 -4.54 9.87
C GLU A 124 1.21 -4.61 11.17
N ALA A 125 0.76 -3.47 11.70
CA ALA A 125 -0.07 -3.44 12.89
C ALA A 125 -1.41 -4.16 12.68
N PHE A 126 -2.00 -4.02 11.49
CA PHE A 126 -3.19 -4.75 11.11
C PHE A 126 -2.93 -6.27 11.03
N LEU A 127 -1.86 -6.68 10.35
CA LEU A 127 -1.47 -8.09 10.23
C LEU A 127 -1.15 -8.71 11.59
N LEU A 128 -0.53 -7.96 12.49
CA LEU A 128 -0.26 -8.39 13.86
C LEU A 128 -1.55 -8.74 14.60
N GLY A 129 -2.57 -7.89 14.52
CA GLY A 129 -3.87 -8.17 15.13
C GLY A 129 -4.53 -9.45 14.59
N GLU A 130 -4.43 -9.72 13.29
CA GLU A 130 -4.94 -10.98 12.70
C GLU A 130 -4.11 -12.19 13.14
N VAL A 131 -2.78 -12.06 13.28
CA VAL A 131 -1.93 -13.14 13.78
C VAL A 131 -2.24 -13.46 15.24
N GLU A 132 -2.41 -12.44 16.09
CA GLU A 132 -2.78 -12.62 17.49
C GLU A 132 -4.17 -13.27 17.64
N ALA A 133 -5.12 -12.86 16.81
CA ALA A 133 -6.44 -13.51 16.75
C ALA A 133 -6.32 -14.98 16.29
N GLY A 134 -5.42 -15.28 15.34
CA GLY A 134 -5.16 -16.63 14.86
C GLY A 134 -4.46 -17.54 15.90
N HIS A 135 -3.62 -16.96 16.75
CA HIS A 135 -3.09 -17.69 17.91
C HIS A 135 -4.21 -18.00 18.93
N ALA A 136 -5.14 -17.05 19.12
CA ALA A 136 -6.24 -17.21 20.08
C ALA A 136 -7.29 -18.22 19.60
N ASP A 137 -7.61 -18.27 18.29
CA ASP A 137 -8.56 -19.22 17.72
C ASP A 137 -7.91 -20.55 17.29
N GLY A 138 -6.60 -20.68 17.41
CA GLY A 138 -5.84 -21.88 17.07
C GLY A 138 -5.65 -22.10 15.57
N SER A 139 -6.01 -21.15 14.73
CA SER A 139 -5.89 -21.26 13.27
C SER A 139 -4.48 -20.93 12.77
N ILE A 140 -3.70 -20.16 13.54
CA ILE A 140 -2.30 -19.86 13.26
C ILE A 140 -1.43 -20.57 14.29
N ARG A 141 -0.40 -21.26 13.81
CA ARG A 141 0.55 -21.99 14.66
C ARG A 141 1.24 -21.07 15.67
N PRO A 142 1.61 -21.56 16.85
CA PRO A 142 2.39 -20.78 17.81
C PRO A 142 3.71 -20.27 17.22
N GLY A 143 4.13 -19.07 17.64
CA GLY A 143 5.35 -18.42 17.19
C GLY A 143 5.40 -16.97 17.66
N ASP A 144 6.45 -16.25 17.29
CA ASP A 144 6.53 -14.80 17.50
C ASP A 144 5.54 -14.08 16.57
N PRO A 145 4.48 -13.43 17.08
CA PRO A 145 3.45 -12.83 16.26
C PRO A 145 3.99 -11.64 15.44
N HIS A 146 4.96 -10.90 15.95
CA HIS A 146 5.63 -9.83 15.22
C HIS A 146 6.44 -10.36 14.04
N ALA A 147 7.15 -11.47 14.22
CA ALA A 147 7.91 -12.10 13.14
C ALA A 147 6.99 -12.66 12.07
N GLN A 148 5.88 -13.31 12.45
CA GLN A 148 4.88 -13.84 11.52
C GLN A 148 4.22 -12.71 10.72
N ALA A 149 3.75 -11.64 11.37
CA ALA A 149 3.16 -10.48 10.71
C ALA A 149 4.15 -9.80 9.75
N ARG A 150 5.42 -9.66 10.18
CA ARG A 150 6.48 -9.07 9.36
C ARG A 150 6.77 -9.91 8.11
N LEU A 151 6.82 -11.23 8.23
CA LEU A 151 7.03 -12.12 7.08
C LEU A 151 5.88 -12.04 6.08
N VAL A 152 4.63 -12.01 6.55
CA VAL A 152 3.46 -11.82 5.67
C VAL A 152 3.55 -10.47 4.96
N LEU A 153 3.87 -9.39 5.67
CA LEU A 153 4.06 -8.07 5.08
C LEU A 153 5.12 -8.09 3.97
N LEU A 154 6.31 -8.63 4.25
CA LEU A 154 7.42 -8.64 3.30
C LEU A 154 7.12 -9.51 2.08
N THR A 155 6.48 -10.65 2.26
CA THR A 155 6.05 -11.53 1.17
C THR A 155 5.02 -10.83 0.27
N THR A 156 3.98 -10.25 0.88
CA THR A 156 2.94 -9.51 0.16
C THR A 156 3.52 -8.31 -0.60
N GLN A 157 4.40 -7.55 0.06
CA GLN A 157 5.09 -6.41 -0.55
C GLN A 157 5.95 -6.84 -1.75
N SER A 158 6.70 -7.93 -1.61
CA SER A 158 7.52 -8.46 -2.71
C SER A 158 6.66 -8.80 -3.93
N MET A 159 5.50 -9.43 -3.72
CA MET A 159 4.56 -9.74 -4.81
C MET A 159 4.07 -8.48 -5.53
N VAL A 160 3.68 -7.42 -4.78
CA VAL A 160 3.23 -6.15 -5.38
C VAL A 160 4.32 -5.50 -6.22
N LEU A 161 5.56 -5.48 -5.70
CA LEU A 161 6.69 -4.83 -6.38
C LEU A 161 7.20 -5.62 -7.59
N SER A 162 7.04 -6.94 -7.56
CA SER A 162 7.55 -7.84 -8.60
C SER A 162 6.46 -8.39 -9.52
N VAL A 163 5.23 -7.88 -9.45
CA VAL A 163 4.10 -8.42 -10.24
C VAL A 163 4.42 -8.46 -11.74
N ARG A 164 5.02 -7.41 -12.30
CA ARG A 164 5.34 -7.35 -13.75
C ARG A 164 6.33 -8.43 -14.19
N PRO A 165 7.54 -8.52 -13.62
CA PRO A 165 8.46 -9.59 -13.99
C PRO A 165 7.93 -10.98 -13.62
N ALA A 166 7.17 -11.13 -12.55
CA ALA A 166 6.62 -12.40 -12.11
C ALA A 166 5.47 -12.93 -13.00
N THR A 167 4.85 -12.08 -13.79
CA THR A 167 3.73 -12.44 -14.68
C THR A 167 4.07 -12.35 -16.15
N THR A 168 5.38 -12.31 -16.51
CA THR A 168 5.81 -12.26 -17.90
C THR A 168 5.42 -13.53 -18.65
N ASP A 169 5.50 -14.67 -18.00
CA ASP A 169 5.25 -16.02 -18.53
C ASP A 169 4.32 -16.86 -17.64
N LEU A 170 3.79 -16.28 -16.58
CA LEU A 170 2.88 -16.94 -15.64
C LEU A 170 1.56 -16.16 -15.51
N ASP A 171 0.48 -16.90 -15.32
CA ASP A 171 -0.82 -16.33 -15.01
C ASP A 171 -0.83 -15.71 -13.61
N PHE A 172 -1.37 -14.50 -13.48
CA PHE A 172 -1.39 -13.78 -12.20
C PHE A 172 -2.27 -14.46 -11.17
N ASP A 173 -3.41 -15.01 -11.58
CA ASP A 173 -4.34 -15.67 -10.67
C ASP A 173 -3.77 -17.00 -10.18
N ALA A 174 -3.09 -17.75 -11.06
CA ALA A 174 -2.36 -18.96 -10.68
C ALA A 174 -1.26 -18.64 -9.64
N LEU A 175 -0.47 -17.58 -9.86
CA LEU A 175 0.56 -17.16 -8.93
C LEU A 175 -0.01 -16.74 -7.56
N LEU A 176 -1.15 -16.07 -7.53
CA LEU A 176 -1.83 -15.71 -6.29
C LEU A 176 -2.44 -16.90 -5.55
N ALA A 177 -2.91 -17.91 -6.28
CA ALA A 177 -3.41 -19.16 -5.70
C ALA A 177 -2.27 -19.94 -5.00
N GLU A 178 -1.10 -20.02 -5.63
CA GLU A 178 0.09 -20.62 -5.03
C GLU A 178 0.58 -19.82 -3.81
N LEU A 179 0.55 -18.48 -3.88
CA LEU A 179 0.87 -17.65 -2.72
C LEU A 179 -0.10 -17.90 -1.55
N ALA A 180 -1.38 -18.02 -1.83
CA ALA A 180 -2.37 -18.33 -0.79
C ALA A 180 -2.09 -19.70 -0.15
N THR A 181 -1.76 -20.71 -0.94
CA THR A 181 -1.35 -22.04 -0.47
C THR A 181 -0.09 -21.96 0.39
N PHE A 182 0.92 -21.23 -0.07
CA PHE A 182 2.17 -21.00 0.66
C PHE A 182 1.93 -20.33 2.02
N LEU A 183 1.17 -19.25 2.05
CA LEU A 183 0.85 -18.53 3.30
C LEU A 183 0.05 -19.40 4.26
N ASN A 184 -0.95 -20.16 3.76
CA ASN A 184 -1.71 -21.09 4.60
C ASN A 184 -0.79 -22.17 5.21
N ALA A 185 0.10 -22.78 4.43
CA ALA A 185 1.02 -23.80 4.91
C ALA A 185 2.05 -23.22 5.91
N ALA A 186 2.52 -22.00 5.71
CA ALA A 186 3.50 -21.37 6.61
C ALA A 186 2.89 -20.96 7.96
N LEU A 187 1.58 -20.73 7.99
CA LEU A 187 0.85 -20.27 9.19
C LEU A 187 0.07 -21.39 9.91
N SER A 188 -0.08 -22.57 9.30
CA SER A 188 -0.76 -23.73 9.91
C SER A 188 0.04 -24.43 10.98
#